data_cdb43ef91d358ace60ca229779f25384
#
_entry.id   cdb43ef91d358ace60ca229779f25384
#
_cell.length_a   1.000
_cell.length_b   1.000
_cell.length_c   1.000
_cell.angle_alpha   90.00
_cell.angle_beta   90.00
_cell.angle_gamma   90.00
#
_symmetry.space_group_name_H-M   'P 1'
#
loop_
_entity.id
_entity.type
_entity.pdbx_description
1 polymer ?
#
loop_
_entity_poly.entity_id
_entity_poly.type
_entity_poly.pdbx_seq_one_letter_code
_entity_poly.pdbx_strand_id
1 'polypeptide(L)'
;MKKWISSLLVGMLFLFLMACGQVDDTAGNTEPAKKSEDDGEITIAMTVINQEALFFTDMVKGAQEAADKLGVKFTVHNANNDTVGQHNSVEDFISSGVDAIIVNAIDSGGMKSVVEKAKKAGIYIISVDSIIQSDAVDVQIGVDNYESSVELGKYFNEFIKSQYDGQKIKLGVVGALNSPIQINREDGFKDTIANNENLEIVNTVDGENVQEKALTASENLLTGSPDLTFAFATGEPAFIGLVSAVRSQKAEDRVKLFGWDLSKQVIEGIDAGFVEAVVQQHPFDFGSEAVNAAKKLIDGETVEKQLNVPVSIVTKENIDEYRDSFK
;
A
#
# COMPACT_ATOMS: atom_id res chain seq x y z
N MET A 1 -59.15 15.21 52.31
CA MET A 1 -59.12 16.33 53.28
C MET A 1 -58.20 17.38 52.71
N LYS A 2 -58.81 18.44 52.27
CA LYS A 2 -58.58 19.86 52.60
C LYS A 2 -57.19 20.35 52.30
N LYS A 3 -57.05 21.21 51.23
CA LYS A 3 -57.23 22.70 51.35
C LYS A 3 -55.84 23.33 51.61
N TRP A 4 -55.33 24.33 51.02
CA TRP A 4 -55.81 25.63 50.47
C TRP A 4 -54.55 26.42 50.08
N ILE A 5 -54.55 27.09 48.91
CA ILE A 5 -54.61 28.58 48.71
C ILE A 5 -53.27 29.29 49.00
N SER A 6 -52.73 30.24 48.28
CA SER A 6 -53.13 31.31 47.33
C SER A 6 -51.89 32.01 46.86
N SER A 7 -51.79 32.41 45.58
CA SER A 7 -51.88 33.78 45.04
C SER A 7 -50.86 34.83 45.48
N LEU A 8 -50.21 35.42 44.50
CA LEU A 8 -50.08 36.86 44.14
C LEU A 8 -49.10 36.96 42.95
N LEU A 9 -49.51 37.23 41.76
CA LEU A 9 -49.94 38.43 41.03
C LEU A 9 -49.11 39.69 41.35
N VAL A 10 -48.38 40.19 40.36
CA VAL A 10 -48.06 41.53 39.86
C VAL A 10 -46.98 41.34 38.74
N GLY A 11 -47.12 41.47 37.47
CA GLY A 11 -47.76 42.56 36.75
C GLY A 11 -46.70 43.56 36.30
N MET A 12 -46.15 43.40 35.05
CA MET A 12 -45.77 44.59 34.28
C MET A 12 -45.69 44.26 32.79
N LEU A 13 -46.50 44.92 32.10
CA LEU A 13 -46.88 45.07 30.70
C LEU A 13 -45.91 46.04 30.01
N PHE A 14 -45.94 46.03 28.66
CA PHE A 14 -45.33 46.91 27.66
C PHE A 14 -43.94 46.50 27.16
N LEU A 15 -43.66 46.40 25.86
CA LEU A 15 -44.16 47.11 24.66
C LEU A 15 -43.96 46.29 23.39
N PHE A 16 -44.96 46.24 22.55
CA PHE A 16 -44.87 45.88 21.12
C PHE A 16 -44.07 46.91 20.35
N LEU A 17 -43.19 46.47 19.49
CA LEU A 17 -42.87 47.19 18.26
C LEU A 17 -42.76 46.18 17.13
N MET A 18 -43.72 46.22 16.21
CA MET A 18 -43.67 45.68 14.87
C MET A 18 -42.59 46.41 14.06
N ALA A 19 -41.73 45.66 13.39
CA ALA A 19 -41.08 46.12 12.17
C ALA A 19 -41.14 45.00 11.16
N CYS A 20 -42.01 45.15 10.17
CA CYS A 20 -41.91 44.49 8.86
C CYS A 20 -40.65 44.96 8.16
N GLY A 21 -39.86 44.04 7.62
CA GLY A 21 -38.72 44.36 6.79
C GLY A 21 -38.24 43.13 6.03
N GLN A 22 -38.62 43.09 4.76
CA GLN A 22 -37.96 42.47 3.61
C GLN A 22 -37.31 41.11 3.72
N VAL A 23 -37.83 40.17 2.93
CA VAL A 23 -37.19 38.95 2.46
C VAL A 23 -36.10 39.41 1.47
N ASP A 24 -34.83 39.28 1.83
CA ASP A 24 -33.70 39.27 0.91
C ASP A 24 -33.20 37.83 0.78
N ASP A 25 -33.36 37.32 -0.43
CA ASP A 25 -32.69 36.13 -0.93
C ASP A 25 -31.16 36.40 -0.98
N THR A 26 -30.45 36.01 0.05
CA THR A 26 -28.98 35.89 -0.03
C THR A 26 -28.62 34.43 0.15
N ALA A 27 -28.13 33.86 -0.96
CA ALA A 27 -27.46 32.58 -1.02
C ALA A 27 -26.47 32.46 0.16
N GLY A 28 -26.66 31.43 0.98
CA GLY A 28 -25.78 31.13 2.09
C GLY A 28 -24.37 30.84 1.61
N ASN A 29 -23.51 31.82 1.82
CA ASN A 29 -22.07 31.66 1.79
C ASN A 29 -21.73 30.89 3.09
N THR A 30 -21.58 29.59 3.01
CA THR A 30 -20.98 28.80 4.09
C THR A 30 -19.51 29.18 4.12
N GLU A 31 -19.14 30.08 5.03
CA GLU A 31 -17.73 30.27 5.39
C GLU A 31 -17.14 28.91 5.79
N PRO A 32 -15.91 28.58 5.36
CA PRO A 32 -15.23 27.40 5.84
C PRO A 32 -15.10 27.49 7.36
N ALA A 33 -15.39 26.39 8.04
CA ALA A 33 -15.27 26.28 9.49
C ALA A 33 -13.89 26.81 9.91
N LYS A 34 -13.86 27.85 10.76
CA LYS A 34 -12.62 28.31 11.38
C LYS A 34 -12.00 27.13 12.11
N LYS A 35 -10.73 26.78 11.78
CA LYS A 35 -9.88 25.97 12.65
C LYS A 35 -10.06 26.50 14.08
N SER A 36 -10.38 25.61 15.01
CA SER A 36 -10.30 25.89 16.45
C SER A 36 -8.91 26.46 16.73
N GLU A 37 -8.77 27.38 17.68
CA GLU A 37 -7.46 27.86 18.15
C GLU A 37 -6.68 26.62 18.59
N ASP A 38 -5.81 26.15 17.67
CA ASP A 38 -4.97 24.97 17.81
C ASP A 38 -3.80 25.40 18.69
N ASP A 39 -3.46 24.60 19.67
CA ASP A 39 -2.26 24.76 20.50
C ASP A 39 -0.95 24.54 19.71
N GLY A 40 -1.03 24.48 18.39
CA GLY A 40 0.10 24.38 17.46
C GLY A 40 0.64 22.96 17.31
N GLU A 41 -0.05 21.95 17.85
CA GLU A 41 0.35 20.56 17.72
C GLU A 41 -0.10 19.99 16.35
N ILE A 42 0.87 19.62 15.51
CA ILE A 42 0.59 18.99 14.22
C ILE A 42 0.03 17.59 14.44
N THR A 43 -1.10 17.30 13.81
CA THR A 43 -1.78 16.00 13.88
C THR A 43 -1.82 15.32 12.52
N ILE A 44 -1.24 14.12 12.42
CA ILE A 44 -1.24 13.26 11.23
C ILE A 44 -2.04 12.00 11.56
N ALA A 45 -2.99 11.64 10.70
CA ALA A 45 -3.76 10.40 10.83
C ALA A 45 -3.42 9.44 9.70
N MET A 46 -3.44 8.14 9.98
CA MET A 46 -3.21 7.09 8.99
C MET A 46 -4.34 6.06 9.02
N THR A 47 -4.77 5.59 7.85
CA THR A 47 -5.62 4.40 7.75
C THR A 47 -4.92 3.33 6.92
N VAL A 48 -4.91 2.10 7.43
CA VAL A 48 -4.27 0.94 6.80
C VAL A 48 -5.27 -0.17 6.54
N ILE A 49 -4.97 -1.03 5.56
CA ILE A 49 -5.83 -2.16 5.14
C ILE A 49 -6.11 -3.10 6.31
N ASN A 50 -5.05 -3.55 6.99
CA ASN A 50 -5.12 -4.34 8.22
C ASN A 50 -3.79 -4.23 8.99
N GLN A 51 -3.76 -4.77 10.20
CA GLN A 51 -2.54 -4.89 11.02
C GLN A 51 -2.24 -6.36 11.40
N GLU A 52 -2.69 -7.30 10.58
CA GLU A 52 -2.38 -8.72 10.71
C GLU A 52 -1.16 -9.10 9.86
N ALA A 53 -1.07 -8.55 8.64
CA ALA A 53 0.07 -8.77 7.77
C ALA A 53 1.28 -7.93 8.20
N LEU A 54 2.46 -8.54 8.20
CA LEU A 54 3.72 -7.92 8.59
C LEU A 54 4.02 -6.64 7.80
N PHE A 55 3.71 -6.65 6.49
CA PHE A 55 3.87 -5.50 5.61
C PHE A 55 3.22 -4.22 6.18
N PHE A 56 1.98 -4.32 6.64
CA PHE A 56 1.26 -3.15 7.17
C PHE A 56 1.67 -2.80 8.59
N THR A 57 2.05 -3.78 9.42
CA THR A 57 2.55 -3.49 10.77
C THR A 57 3.90 -2.78 10.73
N ASP A 58 4.79 -3.17 9.81
CA ASP A 58 6.08 -2.50 9.61
C ASP A 58 5.90 -1.09 9.04
N MET A 59 4.96 -0.89 8.13
CA MET A 59 4.61 0.43 7.61
C MET A 59 4.13 1.36 8.72
N VAL A 60 3.21 0.88 9.58
CA VAL A 60 2.72 1.65 10.73
C VAL A 60 3.85 1.96 11.71
N LYS A 61 4.76 1.00 11.96
CA LYS A 61 5.92 1.20 12.83
C LYS A 61 6.83 2.31 12.28
N GLY A 62 7.14 2.29 10.98
CA GLY A 62 7.94 3.34 10.34
C GLY A 62 7.28 4.72 10.45
N ALA A 63 5.95 4.80 10.23
CA ALA A 63 5.20 6.03 10.39
C ALA A 63 5.23 6.55 11.84
N GLN A 64 5.01 5.66 12.83
CA GLN A 64 5.05 6.02 14.25
C GLN A 64 6.43 6.54 14.66
N GLU A 65 7.51 5.83 14.29
CA GLU A 65 8.87 6.27 14.63
C GLU A 65 9.24 7.62 14.00
N ALA A 66 8.79 7.87 12.77
CA ALA A 66 8.98 9.17 12.13
C ALA A 66 8.19 10.28 12.84
N ALA A 67 6.94 10.01 13.22
CA ALA A 67 6.10 10.94 13.96
C ALA A 67 6.71 11.30 15.32
N ASP A 68 7.19 10.30 16.07
CA ASP A 68 7.85 10.50 17.37
C ASP A 68 9.11 11.38 17.23
N LYS A 69 9.93 11.14 16.20
CA LYS A 69 11.15 11.92 15.92
C LYS A 69 10.83 13.37 15.55
N LEU A 70 9.71 13.62 14.88
CA LEU A 70 9.28 14.96 14.46
C LEU A 70 8.44 15.69 15.52
N GLY A 71 8.06 15.00 16.61
CA GLY A 71 7.23 15.54 17.67
C GLY A 71 5.82 15.89 17.19
N VAL A 72 5.26 15.10 16.24
CA VAL A 72 3.89 15.27 15.74
C VAL A 72 2.98 14.20 16.35
N LYS A 73 1.73 14.59 16.59
CA LYS A 73 0.71 13.64 17.05
C LYS A 73 0.31 12.73 15.90
N PHE A 74 0.37 11.43 16.13
CA PHE A 74 0.06 10.42 15.12
C PHE A 74 -1.03 9.47 15.61
N THR A 75 -1.99 9.16 14.74
CA THR A 75 -3.05 8.19 15.01
C THR A 75 -3.22 7.24 13.85
N VAL A 76 -3.55 5.97 14.17
CA VAL A 76 -3.74 4.93 13.15
C VAL A 76 -5.12 4.31 13.31
N HIS A 77 -5.83 4.16 12.18
CA HIS A 77 -7.03 3.36 12.06
C HIS A 77 -6.71 2.06 11.33
N ASN A 78 -6.97 0.93 11.99
CA ASN A 78 -6.91 -0.40 11.36
C ASN A 78 -8.28 -0.72 10.73
N ALA A 79 -8.34 -0.76 9.41
CA ALA A 79 -9.60 -1.01 8.71
C ALA A 79 -10.06 -2.48 8.75
N ASN A 80 -9.19 -3.43 9.15
CA ASN A 80 -9.51 -4.86 9.21
C ASN A 80 -10.17 -5.41 7.94
N ASN A 81 -9.70 -4.96 6.77
CA ASN A 81 -10.26 -5.30 5.46
C ASN A 81 -11.72 -4.82 5.24
N ASP A 82 -12.24 -3.91 6.08
CA ASP A 82 -13.56 -3.30 5.91
C ASP A 82 -13.45 -1.98 5.13
N THR A 83 -13.84 -2.03 3.86
CA THR A 83 -13.82 -0.87 2.95
C THR A 83 -14.72 0.26 3.43
N VAL A 84 -15.89 -0.05 3.99
CA VAL A 84 -16.83 0.95 4.51
C VAL A 84 -16.28 1.59 5.77
N GLY A 85 -15.75 0.77 6.69
CA GLY A 85 -15.07 1.25 7.90
C GLY A 85 -13.88 2.14 7.58
N GLN A 86 -13.10 1.79 6.55
CA GLN A 86 -11.97 2.61 6.11
C GLN A 86 -12.42 3.97 5.55
N HIS A 87 -13.45 4.00 4.73
CA HIS A 87 -14.02 5.25 4.23
C HIS A 87 -14.51 6.15 5.38
N ASN A 88 -15.24 5.57 6.34
CA ASN A 88 -15.75 6.30 7.50
C ASN A 88 -14.63 6.85 8.39
N SER A 89 -13.51 6.13 8.53
CA SER A 89 -12.36 6.63 9.31
C SER A 89 -11.76 7.89 8.71
N VAL A 90 -11.72 8.02 7.38
CA VAL A 90 -11.26 9.25 6.72
C VAL A 90 -12.23 10.41 6.97
N GLU A 91 -13.56 10.14 6.97
CA GLU A 91 -14.57 11.14 7.35
C GLU A 91 -14.39 11.61 8.82
N ASP A 92 -14.08 10.70 9.72
CA ASP A 92 -13.81 11.01 11.13
C ASP A 92 -12.53 11.85 11.28
N PHE A 93 -11.48 11.57 10.50
CA PHE A 93 -10.26 12.38 10.48
C PHE A 93 -10.53 13.79 9.94
N ILE A 94 -11.36 13.92 8.88
CA ILE A 94 -11.80 15.24 8.39
C ILE A 94 -12.52 16.01 9.49
N SER A 95 -13.44 15.35 10.17
CA SER A 95 -14.25 15.96 11.23
C SER A 95 -13.41 16.36 12.45
N SER A 96 -12.32 15.63 12.72
CA SER A 96 -11.37 15.90 13.80
C SER A 96 -10.40 17.02 13.47
N GLY A 97 -10.33 17.46 12.19
CA GLY A 97 -9.51 18.58 11.75
C GLY A 97 -8.01 18.28 11.75
N VAL A 98 -7.60 17.05 11.42
CA VAL A 98 -6.19 16.68 11.29
C VAL A 98 -5.51 17.48 10.16
N ASP A 99 -4.19 17.65 10.24
CA ASP A 99 -3.43 18.42 9.23
C ASP A 99 -3.11 17.60 7.99
N ALA A 100 -2.90 16.28 8.15
CA ALA A 100 -2.68 15.37 7.03
C ALA A 100 -3.30 13.99 7.28
N ILE A 101 -3.68 13.33 6.19
CA ILE A 101 -4.18 11.94 6.19
C ILE A 101 -3.31 11.10 5.27
N ILE A 102 -2.77 10.01 5.81
CA ILE A 102 -2.06 8.96 5.09
C ILE A 102 -3.03 7.82 4.82
N VAL A 103 -3.17 7.43 3.56
CA VAL A 103 -4.15 6.41 3.13
C VAL A 103 -3.44 5.25 2.44
N ASN A 104 -3.51 4.06 3.05
CA ASN A 104 -3.23 2.79 2.40
C ASN A 104 -4.59 2.14 2.09
N ALA A 105 -5.09 2.33 0.86
CA ALA A 105 -6.47 2.05 0.50
C ALA A 105 -6.73 0.57 0.20
N ILE A 106 -7.83 0.01 0.76
CA ILE A 106 -8.38 -1.29 0.34
C ILE A 106 -8.96 -1.18 -1.07
N ASP A 107 -9.73 -0.12 -1.32
CA ASP A 107 -10.33 0.20 -2.62
C ASP A 107 -9.94 1.62 -3.02
N SER A 108 -8.93 1.72 -3.88
CA SER A 108 -8.42 3.01 -4.36
C SER A 108 -9.47 3.83 -5.11
N GLY A 109 -10.38 3.15 -5.84
CA GLY A 109 -11.46 3.80 -6.57
C GLY A 109 -12.51 4.40 -5.64
N GLY A 110 -12.93 3.63 -4.63
CA GLY A 110 -13.90 4.05 -3.61
C GLY A 110 -13.40 5.19 -2.73
N MET A 111 -12.08 5.26 -2.50
CA MET A 111 -11.46 6.32 -1.69
C MET A 111 -11.46 7.70 -2.35
N LYS A 112 -11.59 7.78 -3.67
CA LYS A 112 -11.46 9.05 -4.41
C LYS A 112 -12.34 10.18 -3.86
N SER A 113 -13.61 9.90 -3.62
CA SER A 113 -14.58 10.93 -3.18
C SER A 113 -14.25 11.50 -1.80
N VAL A 114 -13.81 10.66 -0.86
CA VAL A 114 -13.53 11.10 0.52
C VAL A 114 -12.18 11.83 0.61
N VAL A 115 -11.16 11.44 -0.17
CA VAL A 115 -9.90 12.21 -0.22
C VAL A 115 -10.09 13.57 -0.88
N GLU A 116 -10.98 13.69 -1.89
CA GLU A 116 -11.35 14.97 -2.47
C GLU A 116 -12.07 15.88 -1.46
N LYS A 117 -12.90 15.30 -0.58
CA LYS A 117 -13.54 16.03 0.52
C LYS A 117 -12.50 16.51 1.55
N ALA A 118 -11.56 15.64 1.95
CA ALA A 118 -10.48 16.01 2.85
C ALA A 118 -9.61 17.15 2.28
N LYS A 119 -9.29 17.09 0.99
CA LYS A 119 -8.54 18.15 0.31
C LYS A 119 -9.27 19.48 0.32
N LYS A 120 -10.60 19.49 0.11
CA LYS A 120 -11.43 20.71 0.19
C LYS A 120 -11.49 21.27 1.62
N ALA A 121 -11.31 20.44 2.63
CA ALA A 121 -11.19 20.88 4.03
C ALA A 121 -9.79 21.42 4.39
N GLY A 122 -8.85 21.45 3.41
CA GLY A 122 -7.48 21.96 3.60
C GLY A 122 -6.52 20.94 4.20
N ILE A 123 -6.86 19.65 4.20
CA ILE A 123 -6.05 18.55 4.73
C ILE A 123 -5.14 18.04 3.62
N TYR A 124 -3.87 17.78 3.94
CA TYR A 124 -2.93 17.14 3.02
C TYR A 124 -3.20 15.64 2.91
N ILE A 125 -3.13 15.10 1.68
CA ILE A 125 -3.41 13.69 1.41
C ILE A 125 -2.17 13.00 0.86
N ILE A 126 -1.72 11.98 1.58
CA ILE A 126 -0.62 11.11 1.18
C ILE A 126 -1.21 9.72 0.93
N SER A 127 -1.10 9.21 -0.29
CA SER A 127 -1.44 7.83 -0.60
C SER A 127 -0.18 6.97 -0.53
N VAL A 128 -0.23 5.84 0.15
CA VAL A 128 0.92 4.96 0.36
C VAL A 128 0.59 3.55 -0.13
N ASP A 129 1.52 2.94 -0.89
CA ASP A 129 1.43 1.62 -1.50
C ASP A 129 0.29 1.49 -2.56
N SER A 130 -0.93 1.83 -2.19
CA SER A 130 -2.08 1.85 -3.09
C SER A 130 -2.18 3.16 -3.88
N ILE A 131 -2.45 3.08 -5.19
CA ILE A 131 -2.55 4.26 -6.06
C ILE A 131 -3.99 4.79 -6.08
N ILE A 132 -4.20 5.98 -5.52
CA ILE A 132 -5.50 6.69 -5.60
C ILE A 132 -5.43 7.70 -6.74
N GLN A 133 -6.17 7.46 -7.83
CA GLN A 133 -6.19 8.31 -9.02
C GLN A 133 -7.07 9.55 -8.79
N SER A 134 -6.53 10.55 -8.06
CA SER A 134 -7.19 11.82 -7.79
C SER A 134 -6.16 12.95 -7.67
N ASP A 135 -6.49 14.11 -8.21
CA ASP A 135 -5.70 15.34 -8.04
C ASP A 135 -5.66 15.83 -6.57
N ALA A 136 -6.56 15.30 -5.74
CA ALA A 136 -6.60 15.57 -4.30
C ALA A 136 -5.41 14.96 -3.54
N VAL A 137 -4.78 13.92 -4.09
CA VAL A 137 -3.58 13.31 -3.50
C VAL A 137 -2.40 14.24 -3.72
N ASP A 138 -1.78 14.68 -2.63
CA ASP A 138 -0.60 15.56 -2.69
C ASP A 138 0.66 14.78 -3.03
N VAL A 139 0.83 13.60 -2.42
CA VAL A 139 1.98 12.72 -2.63
C VAL A 139 1.51 11.28 -2.72
N GLN A 140 2.01 10.56 -3.71
CA GLN A 140 1.89 9.13 -3.87
C GLN A 140 3.23 8.47 -3.49
N ILE A 141 3.23 7.56 -2.53
CA ILE A 141 4.43 6.84 -2.08
C ILE A 141 4.28 5.35 -2.38
N GLY A 142 5.29 4.76 -2.99
CA GLY A 142 5.29 3.34 -3.31
C GLY A 142 6.59 2.92 -3.97
N VAL A 143 6.60 1.78 -4.67
CA VAL A 143 7.72 1.36 -5.50
C VAL A 143 7.43 1.63 -6.97
N ASP A 144 8.45 1.87 -7.75
CA ASP A 144 8.35 1.74 -9.19
C ASP A 144 8.41 0.26 -9.55
N ASN A 145 7.22 -0.33 -9.73
CA ASN A 145 7.07 -1.77 -9.95
C ASN A 145 7.73 -2.25 -11.24
N TYR A 146 7.71 -1.41 -12.31
CA TYR A 146 8.36 -1.73 -13.57
C TYR A 146 9.87 -1.68 -13.43
N GLU A 147 10.44 -0.55 -12.97
CA GLU A 147 11.89 -0.39 -12.83
C GLU A 147 12.50 -1.36 -11.81
N SER A 148 11.80 -1.65 -10.72
CA SER A 148 12.25 -2.66 -9.75
C SER A 148 12.33 -4.06 -10.37
N SER A 149 11.41 -4.41 -11.27
CA SER A 149 11.47 -5.66 -12.02
C SER A 149 12.53 -5.63 -13.14
N VAL A 150 12.83 -4.46 -13.72
CA VAL A 150 13.98 -4.28 -14.61
C VAL A 150 15.28 -4.60 -13.85
N GLU A 151 15.42 -4.18 -12.60
CA GLU A 151 16.60 -4.52 -11.78
C GLU A 151 16.72 -6.03 -11.56
N LEU A 152 15.62 -6.71 -11.22
CA LEU A 152 15.62 -8.17 -11.10
C LEU A 152 15.94 -8.86 -12.44
N GLY A 153 15.42 -8.35 -13.55
CA GLY A 153 15.71 -8.85 -14.90
C GLY A 153 17.19 -8.71 -15.29
N LYS A 154 17.83 -7.61 -14.91
CA LYS A 154 19.28 -7.42 -15.07
C LYS A 154 20.06 -8.45 -14.26
N TYR A 155 19.69 -8.63 -12.97
CA TYR A 155 20.30 -9.65 -12.12
C TYR A 155 20.12 -11.06 -12.73
N PHE A 156 18.92 -11.39 -13.20
CA PHE A 156 18.64 -12.66 -13.87
C PHE A 156 19.55 -12.88 -15.11
N ASN A 157 19.68 -11.87 -15.98
CA ASN A 157 20.56 -11.95 -17.16
C ASN A 157 22.03 -12.19 -16.77
N GLU A 158 22.54 -11.53 -15.73
CA GLU A 158 23.89 -11.75 -15.21
C GLU A 158 24.04 -13.15 -14.63
N PHE A 159 23.05 -13.62 -13.87
CA PHE A 159 23.02 -14.95 -13.29
C PHE A 159 23.08 -16.03 -14.36
N ILE A 160 22.21 -16.00 -15.38
CA ILE A 160 22.23 -17.02 -16.44
C ILE A 160 23.51 -16.94 -17.29
N LYS A 161 24.05 -15.75 -17.55
CA LYS A 161 25.33 -15.60 -18.25
C LYS A 161 26.47 -16.24 -17.47
N SER A 162 26.45 -16.15 -16.13
CA SER A 162 27.54 -16.69 -15.30
C SER A 162 27.42 -18.20 -15.08
N GLN A 163 26.21 -18.76 -15.00
CA GLN A 163 25.97 -20.15 -14.61
C GLN A 163 25.45 -21.06 -15.74
N TYR A 164 24.83 -20.46 -16.77
CA TYR A 164 24.13 -21.17 -17.85
C TYR A 164 24.52 -20.69 -19.27
N ASP A 165 25.72 -20.12 -19.41
CA ASP A 165 26.18 -19.54 -20.70
C ASP A 165 26.00 -20.53 -21.84
N GLY A 166 25.37 -20.09 -22.94
CA GLY A 166 25.08 -20.87 -24.14
C GLY A 166 24.03 -21.99 -23.96
N GLN A 167 23.46 -22.18 -22.77
CA GLN A 167 22.39 -23.16 -22.55
C GLN A 167 21.04 -22.58 -22.96
N LYS A 168 20.13 -23.44 -23.42
CA LYS A 168 18.73 -23.07 -23.62
C LYS A 168 18.01 -22.95 -22.29
N ILE A 169 17.34 -21.83 -22.08
CA ILE A 169 16.63 -21.47 -20.87
C ILE A 169 15.13 -21.52 -21.15
N LYS A 170 14.39 -22.26 -20.33
CA LYS A 170 12.92 -22.27 -20.32
C LYS A 170 12.41 -21.62 -19.04
N LEU A 171 11.69 -20.51 -19.20
CA LEU A 171 11.15 -19.70 -18.12
C LEU A 171 9.61 -19.79 -18.10
N GLY A 172 9.05 -20.07 -16.94
CA GLY A 172 7.62 -19.92 -16.68
C GLY A 172 7.36 -18.66 -15.86
N VAL A 173 6.17 -18.06 -15.99
CA VAL A 173 5.75 -16.91 -15.19
C VAL A 173 4.47 -17.25 -14.44
N VAL A 174 4.43 -16.92 -13.15
CA VAL A 174 3.24 -17.01 -12.30
C VAL A 174 2.85 -15.59 -11.89
N GLY A 175 1.80 -15.08 -12.51
CA GLY A 175 1.36 -13.69 -12.38
C GLY A 175 -0.04 -13.55 -11.77
N ALA A 176 -0.58 -12.34 -11.85
CA ALA A 176 -1.96 -12.02 -11.50
C ALA A 176 -2.51 -10.97 -12.49
N LEU A 177 -3.31 -11.44 -13.44
CA LEU A 177 -3.88 -10.60 -14.51
C LEU A 177 -4.92 -9.58 -14.00
N ASN A 178 -5.40 -9.74 -12.78
CA ASN A 178 -6.31 -8.83 -12.10
C ASN A 178 -5.59 -7.71 -11.30
N SER A 179 -4.25 -7.69 -11.31
CA SER A 179 -3.43 -6.74 -10.55
C SER A 179 -2.55 -5.89 -11.47
N PRO A 180 -2.86 -4.61 -11.70
CA PRO A 180 -2.01 -3.71 -12.50
C PRO A 180 -0.56 -3.63 -11.97
N ILE A 181 -0.38 -3.72 -10.65
CA ILE A 181 0.94 -3.75 -10.00
C ILE A 181 1.74 -4.95 -10.48
N GLN A 182 1.15 -6.15 -10.43
CA GLN A 182 1.85 -7.38 -10.83
C GLN A 182 2.04 -7.47 -12.34
N ILE A 183 1.14 -6.91 -13.14
CA ILE A 183 1.33 -6.77 -14.60
C ILE A 183 2.55 -5.90 -14.89
N ASN A 184 2.70 -4.74 -14.24
CA ASN A 184 3.89 -3.90 -14.40
C ASN A 184 5.19 -4.60 -13.98
N ARG A 185 5.14 -5.43 -12.92
CA ARG A 185 6.29 -6.26 -12.51
C ARG A 185 6.64 -7.30 -13.56
N GLU A 186 5.63 -7.94 -14.13
CA GLU A 186 5.81 -8.91 -15.22
C GLU A 186 6.42 -8.27 -16.45
N ASP A 187 5.89 -7.11 -16.87
CA ASP A 187 6.34 -6.38 -18.05
C ASP A 187 7.80 -5.93 -17.89
N GLY A 188 8.17 -5.30 -16.78
CA GLY A 188 9.53 -4.83 -16.53
C GLY A 188 10.57 -5.98 -16.56
N PHE A 189 10.22 -7.13 -15.98
CA PHE A 189 11.07 -8.31 -16.02
C PHE A 189 11.19 -8.87 -17.43
N LYS A 190 10.07 -9.10 -18.12
CA LYS A 190 10.04 -9.67 -19.48
C LYS A 190 10.76 -8.79 -20.49
N ASP A 191 10.55 -7.47 -20.46
CA ASP A 191 11.19 -6.53 -21.37
C ASP A 191 12.71 -6.55 -21.20
N THR A 192 13.19 -6.69 -19.97
CA THR A 192 14.63 -6.74 -19.68
C THR A 192 15.31 -8.01 -20.21
N ILE A 193 14.61 -9.14 -20.18
CA ILE A 193 15.16 -10.42 -20.62
C ILE A 193 14.88 -10.74 -22.11
N ALA A 194 14.06 -9.93 -22.79
CA ALA A 194 13.57 -10.19 -24.16
C ALA A 194 14.67 -10.38 -25.21
N ASN A 195 15.84 -9.77 -25.01
CA ASN A 195 16.95 -9.84 -25.97
C ASN A 195 17.82 -11.08 -25.79
N ASN A 196 17.49 -12.00 -24.89
CA ASN A 196 18.26 -13.22 -24.70
C ASN A 196 17.79 -14.31 -25.69
N GLU A 197 18.59 -14.54 -26.75
CA GLU A 197 18.27 -15.50 -27.82
C GLU A 197 18.16 -16.95 -27.35
N ASN A 198 18.72 -17.27 -26.19
CA ASN A 198 18.67 -18.62 -25.60
C ASN A 198 17.50 -18.82 -24.65
N LEU A 199 16.69 -17.78 -24.39
CA LEU A 199 15.59 -17.81 -23.44
C LEU A 199 14.23 -17.91 -24.13
N GLU A 200 13.44 -18.87 -23.71
CA GLU A 200 12.05 -19.07 -24.12
C GLU A 200 11.13 -18.92 -22.91
N ILE A 201 10.18 -17.97 -22.97
CA ILE A 201 9.07 -17.92 -22.01
C ILE A 201 8.02 -18.94 -22.47
N VAL A 202 7.98 -20.09 -21.81
CA VAL A 202 7.13 -21.21 -22.23
C VAL A 202 5.66 -21.02 -21.90
N ASN A 203 5.35 -20.34 -20.80
CA ASN A 203 3.98 -20.04 -20.40
C ASN A 203 3.93 -18.96 -19.32
N THR A 204 2.83 -18.20 -19.29
CA THR A 204 2.41 -17.35 -18.18
C THR A 204 1.10 -17.88 -17.63
N VAL A 205 1.06 -18.17 -16.33
CA VAL A 205 -0.13 -18.69 -15.65
C VAL A 205 -0.65 -17.67 -14.66
N ASP A 206 -1.99 -17.61 -14.51
CA ASP A 206 -2.67 -16.66 -13.64
C ASP A 206 -2.96 -17.25 -12.27
N GLY A 207 -2.37 -16.69 -11.23
CA GLY A 207 -2.63 -17.02 -9.82
C GLY A 207 -3.70 -16.14 -9.19
N GLU A 208 -4.28 -15.18 -9.94
CA GLU A 208 -5.34 -14.26 -9.50
C GLU A 208 -5.03 -13.51 -8.19
N ASN A 209 -3.75 -13.34 -7.85
CA ASN A 209 -3.28 -12.80 -6.56
C ASN A 209 -3.78 -13.58 -5.33
N VAL A 210 -3.99 -14.88 -5.48
CA VAL A 210 -4.47 -15.80 -4.44
C VAL A 210 -3.52 -17.00 -4.35
N GLN A 211 -2.99 -17.27 -3.16
CA GLN A 211 -1.95 -18.27 -2.95
C GLN A 211 -2.36 -19.69 -3.41
N GLU A 212 -3.58 -20.12 -3.10
CA GLU A 212 -4.08 -21.46 -3.48
C GLU A 212 -4.27 -21.62 -4.99
N LYS A 213 -4.68 -20.54 -5.67
CA LYS A 213 -4.78 -20.50 -7.14
C LYS A 213 -3.42 -20.50 -7.78
N ALA A 214 -2.48 -19.73 -7.24
CA ALA A 214 -1.10 -19.69 -7.67
C ALA A 214 -0.41 -21.06 -7.49
N LEU A 215 -0.66 -21.76 -6.40
CA LEU A 215 -0.19 -23.14 -6.18
C LEU A 215 -0.69 -24.05 -7.31
N THR A 216 -1.99 -24.09 -7.56
CA THR A 216 -2.60 -24.93 -8.62
C THR A 216 -2.05 -24.55 -10.01
N ALA A 217 -1.95 -23.26 -10.32
CA ALA A 217 -1.40 -22.76 -11.59
C ALA A 217 0.08 -23.17 -11.77
N SER A 218 0.87 -23.08 -10.69
CA SER A 218 2.29 -23.47 -10.67
C SER A 218 2.46 -24.99 -10.83
N GLU A 219 1.63 -25.81 -10.20
CA GLU A 219 1.66 -27.27 -10.38
C GLU A 219 1.34 -27.67 -11.82
N ASN A 220 0.38 -27.00 -12.45
CA ASN A 220 0.05 -27.21 -13.86
C ASN A 220 1.19 -26.74 -14.78
N LEU A 221 1.83 -25.61 -14.49
CA LEU A 221 2.99 -25.11 -15.22
C LEU A 221 4.16 -26.12 -15.19
N LEU A 222 4.50 -26.61 -14.01
CA LEU A 222 5.59 -27.57 -13.81
C LEU A 222 5.32 -28.92 -14.49
N THR A 223 4.06 -29.38 -14.45
CA THR A 223 3.62 -30.63 -15.07
C THR A 223 3.58 -30.51 -16.60
N GLY A 224 3.07 -29.38 -17.12
CA GLY A 224 2.99 -29.11 -18.55
C GLY A 224 4.33 -28.78 -19.21
N SER A 225 5.33 -28.40 -18.40
CA SER A 225 6.67 -28.01 -18.86
C SER A 225 7.75 -28.77 -18.05
N PRO A 226 7.93 -30.08 -18.29
CA PRO A 226 8.88 -30.89 -17.52
C PRO A 226 10.34 -30.50 -17.69
N ASP A 227 10.66 -29.73 -18.71
CA ASP A 227 11.99 -29.19 -19.01
C ASP A 227 12.14 -27.70 -18.61
N LEU A 228 11.21 -27.19 -17.81
CA LEU A 228 11.31 -25.85 -17.22
C LEU A 228 12.56 -25.75 -16.35
N THR A 229 13.35 -24.68 -16.54
CA THR A 229 14.61 -24.43 -15.80
C THR A 229 14.47 -23.27 -14.81
N PHE A 230 13.63 -22.31 -15.13
CA PHE A 230 13.39 -21.13 -14.29
C PHE A 230 11.92 -20.80 -14.19
N ALA A 231 11.53 -20.18 -13.06
CA ALA A 231 10.21 -19.55 -12.93
C ALA A 231 10.31 -18.21 -12.19
N PHE A 232 9.49 -17.27 -12.63
CA PHE A 232 9.33 -15.94 -12.04
C PHE A 232 7.93 -15.77 -11.47
N ALA A 233 7.84 -15.28 -10.24
CA ALA A 233 6.59 -14.94 -9.57
C ALA A 233 6.47 -13.43 -9.34
N THR A 234 5.33 -12.85 -9.71
CA THR A 234 5.14 -11.40 -9.74
C THR A 234 4.73 -10.75 -8.41
N GLY A 235 4.48 -11.55 -7.36
CA GLY A 235 4.09 -11.07 -6.03
C GLY A 235 4.06 -12.18 -4.99
N GLU A 236 3.91 -11.83 -3.71
CA GLU A 236 4.00 -12.75 -2.58
C GLU A 236 3.08 -13.98 -2.70
N PRO A 237 1.75 -13.85 -2.98
CA PRO A 237 0.88 -15.02 -3.11
C PRO A 237 1.30 -15.96 -4.24
N ALA A 238 1.73 -15.38 -5.37
CA ALA A 238 2.24 -16.14 -6.51
C ALA A 238 3.53 -16.88 -6.14
N PHE A 239 4.43 -16.22 -5.40
CA PHE A 239 5.72 -16.79 -5.04
C PHE A 239 5.59 -17.91 -3.99
N ILE A 240 4.77 -17.73 -2.97
CA ILE A 240 4.49 -18.78 -1.98
C ILE A 240 3.87 -20.02 -2.66
N GLY A 241 2.91 -19.80 -3.58
CA GLY A 241 2.30 -20.85 -4.36
C GLY A 241 3.32 -21.60 -5.22
N LEU A 242 4.20 -20.88 -5.92
CA LEU A 242 5.25 -21.45 -6.77
C LEU A 242 6.28 -22.24 -5.95
N VAL A 243 6.78 -21.71 -4.84
CA VAL A 243 7.69 -22.42 -3.92
C VAL A 243 7.06 -23.72 -3.43
N SER A 244 5.79 -23.67 -3.05
CA SER A 244 5.04 -24.85 -2.59
C SER A 244 4.89 -25.90 -3.69
N ALA A 245 4.60 -25.48 -4.93
CA ALA A 245 4.49 -26.37 -6.09
C ALA A 245 5.82 -27.04 -6.43
N VAL A 246 6.94 -26.29 -6.41
CA VAL A 246 8.28 -26.85 -6.65
C VAL A 246 8.62 -27.92 -5.62
N ARG A 247 8.32 -27.69 -4.34
CA ARG A 247 8.54 -28.68 -3.27
C ARG A 247 7.63 -29.89 -3.41
N SER A 248 6.33 -29.69 -3.65
CA SER A 248 5.36 -30.79 -3.77
C SER A 248 5.72 -31.75 -4.91
N GLN A 249 6.26 -31.23 -6.00
CA GLN A 249 6.68 -32.00 -7.17
C GLN A 249 8.16 -32.41 -7.14
N LYS A 250 8.91 -32.11 -6.07
CA LYS A 250 10.34 -32.40 -5.91
C LYS A 250 11.17 -31.88 -7.08
N ALA A 251 10.90 -30.63 -7.46
CA ALA A 251 11.54 -29.97 -8.60
C ALA A 251 12.68 -29.01 -8.20
N GLU A 252 13.11 -29.01 -6.93
CA GLU A 252 14.09 -28.08 -6.35
C GLU A 252 15.46 -28.15 -7.04
N ASP A 253 15.86 -29.35 -7.48
CA ASP A 253 17.12 -29.54 -8.20
C ASP A 253 17.04 -29.14 -9.67
N ARG A 254 15.84 -28.88 -10.21
CA ARG A 254 15.60 -28.64 -11.63
C ARG A 254 15.21 -27.21 -11.93
N VAL A 255 14.40 -26.58 -11.06
CA VAL A 255 13.81 -25.25 -11.33
C VAL A 255 14.33 -24.23 -10.33
N LYS A 256 14.92 -23.16 -10.83
CA LYS A 256 15.36 -22.02 -10.04
C LYS A 256 14.33 -20.90 -10.08
N LEU A 257 14.08 -20.28 -8.94
CA LEU A 257 13.00 -19.31 -8.75
C LEU A 257 13.51 -17.90 -8.52
N PHE A 258 12.80 -16.97 -9.12
CA PHE A 258 12.93 -15.52 -8.94
C PHE A 258 11.56 -14.95 -8.62
N GLY A 259 11.48 -13.90 -7.83
CA GLY A 259 10.15 -13.33 -7.54
C GLY A 259 10.17 -12.10 -6.65
N TRP A 260 9.00 -11.80 -6.12
CA TRP A 260 8.72 -10.63 -5.31
C TRP A 260 8.25 -11.03 -3.93
N ASP A 261 8.74 -10.28 -2.97
CA ASP A 261 8.42 -10.31 -1.56
C ASP A 261 8.86 -11.58 -0.83
N LEU A 262 9.57 -11.38 0.27
CA LEU A 262 9.99 -12.44 1.17
C LEU A 262 8.81 -12.96 1.98
N SER A 263 8.85 -14.23 2.25
CA SER A 263 8.03 -14.92 3.23
C SER A 263 8.86 -16.01 3.89
N LYS A 264 8.36 -16.62 4.95
CA LYS A 264 9.04 -17.76 5.58
C LYS A 264 9.36 -18.87 4.57
N GLN A 265 8.39 -19.20 3.70
CA GLN A 265 8.56 -20.24 2.68
C GLN A 265 9.62 -19.88 1.63
N VAL A 266 9.65 -18.60 1.22
CA VAL A 266 10.62 -18.10 0.26
C VAL A 266 12.03 -18.11 0.86
N ILE A 267 12.20 -17.70 2.12
CA ILE A 267 13.47 -17.75 2.86
C ILE A 267 13.99 -19.19 2.95
N GLU A 268 13.11 -20.14 3.29
CA GLU A 268 13.47 -21.56 3.30
C GLU A 268 13.88 -22.06 1.89
N GLY A 269 13.31 -21.51 0.83
CA GLY A 269 13.70 -21.78 -0.56
C GLY A 269 15.08 -21.24 -0.92
N ILE A 270 15.44 -20.04 -0.41
CA ILE A 270 16.80 -19.46 -0.54
C ILE A 270 17.80 -20.35 0.18
N ASP A 271 17.50 -20.80 1.41
CA ASP A 271 18.36 -21.68 2.20
C ASP A 271 18.61 -23.01 1.50
N ALA A 272 17.54 -23.57 0.90
CA ALA A 272 17.62 -24.81 0.13
C ALA A 272 18.28 -24.65 -1.24
N GLY A 273 18.49 -23.40 -1.70
CA GLY A 273 19.25 -23.08 -2.91
C GLY A 273 18.48 -23.22 -4.21
N PHE A 274 17.13 -23.22 -4.19
CA PHE A 274 16.31 -23.17 -5.39
C PHE A 274 15.58 -21.85 -5.60
N VAL A 275 15.53 -20.96 -4.62
CA VAL A 275 15.20 -19.54 -4.81
C VAL A 275 16.48 -18.74 -4.89
N GLU A 276 16.69 -18.06 -6.02
CA GLU A 276 17.95 -17.38 -6.34
C GLU A 276 17.93 -15.90 -5.97
N ALA A 277 16.84 -15.18 -6.29
CA ALA A 277 16.71 -13.76 -5.96
C ALA A 277 15.25 -13.33 -5.77
N VAL A 278 15.07 -12.36 -4.90
CA VAL A 278 13.78 -11.80 -4.49
C VAL A 278 13.86 -10.29 -4.50
N VAL A 279 12.92 -9.61 -5.13
CA VAL A 279 12.71 -8.18 -4.93
C VAL A 279 11.99 -8.00 -3.58
N GLN A 280 12.63 -7.32 -2.64
CA GLN A 280 12.05 -7.05 -1.33
C GLN A 280 11.71 -5.57 -1.18
N GLN A 281 10.47 -5.29 -0.83
CA GLN A 281 9.98 -3.96 -0.50
C GLN A 281 10.32 -3.60 0.95
N HIS A 282 10.37 -2.29 1.25
CA HIS A 282 10.69 -1.76 2.57
C HIS A 282 9.47 -1.02 3.16
N PRO A 283 8.46 -1.73 3.69
CA PRO A 283 7.23 -1.10 4.19
C PRO A 283 7.48 -0.12 5.34
N PHE A 284 8.49 -0.34 6.17
CA PHE A 284 8.91 0.62 7.19
C PHE A 284 9.25 1.99 6.59
N ASP A 285 9.99 2.00 5.48
CA ASP A 285 10.35 3.24 4.79
C ASP A 285 9.14 3.91 4.14
N PHE A 286 8.16 3.14 3.66
CA PHE A 286 6.89 3.71 3.19
C PHE A 286 6.20 4.55 4.26
N GLY A 287 6.10 4.00 5.47
CA GLY A 287 5.48 4.70 6.59
C GLY A 287 6.25 5.93 7.01
N SER A 288 7.58 5.82 7.13
CA SER A 288 8.42 6.94 7.55
C SER A 288 8.43 8.07 6.52
N GLU A 289 8.54 7.74 5.23
CA GLU A 289 8.48 8.74 4.16
C GLU A 289 7.09 9.41 4.04
N ALA A 290 6.01 8.68 4.36
CA ALA A 290 4.67 9.26 4.35
C ALA A 290 4.51 10.34 5.42
N VAL A 291 5.01 10.12 6.62
CA VAL A 291 4.98 11.11 7.71
C VAL A 291 5.93 12.29 7.41
N ASN A 292 7.13 12.00 6.87
CA ASN A 292 8.09 13.03 6.47
C ASN A 292 7.51 13.93 5.37
N ALA A 293 6.86 13.35 4.35
CA ALA A 293 6.21 14.09 3.27
C ALA A 293 5.05 14.95 3.81
N ALA A 294 4.21 14.38 4.68
CA ALA A 294 3.12 15.12 5.33
C ALA A 294 3.64 16.33 6.10
N LYS A 295 4.70 16.14 6.91
CA LYS A 295 5.30 17.22 7.69
C LYS A 295 5.86 18.33 6.79
N LYS A 296 6.59 17.98 5.74
CA LYS A 296 7.12 18.96 4.77
C LYS A 296 6.01 19.80 4.14
N LEU A 297 4.90 19.15 3.71
CA LEU A 297 3.74 19.86 3.15
C LEU A 297 3.11 20.81 4.16
N ILE A 298 2.96 20.40 5.42
CA ILE A 298 2.41 21.22 6.51
C ILE A 298 3.32 22.43 6.78
N ASP A 299 4.65 22.24 6.71
CA ASP A 299 5.63 23.33 6.85
C ASP A 299 5.69 24.27 5.62
N GLY A 300 4.92 23.98 4.57
CA GLY A 300 4.87 24.77 3.33
C GLY A 300 6.01 24.48 2.34
N GLU A 301 6.71 23.35 2.52
CA GLU A 301 7.73 22.92 1.59
C GLU A 301 7.11 22.23 0.36
N THR A 302 7.85 22.21 -0.75
CA THR A 302 7.47 21.48 -1.95
C THR A 302 7.90 20.01 -1.84
N VAL A 303 6.98 19.09 -2.12
CA VAL A 303 7.23 17.66 -2.20
C VAL A 303 6.88 17.15 -3.59
N GLU A 304 7.66 16.22 -4.11
CA GLU A 304 7.35 15.59 -5.40
C GLU A 304 6.05 14.80 -5.31
N LYS A 305 5.27 14.79 -6.40
CA LYS A 305 3.98 14.09 -6.48
C LYS A 305 4.11 12.58 -6.34
N GLN A 306 5.24 12.03 -6.78
CA GLN A 306 5.57 10.61 -6.71
C GLN A 306 6.90 10.44 -5.97
N LEU A 307 6.88 9.69 -4.88
CA LEU A 307 8.07 9.27 -4.14
C LEU A 307 8.21 7.76 -4.26
N ASN A 308 9.28 7.34 -4.91
CA ASN A 308 9.59 5.92 -5.06
C ASN A 308 10.55 5.48 -3.94
N VAL A 309 10.09 4.54 -3.13
CA VAL A 309 10.93 3.90 -2.12
C VAL A 309 11.75 2.81 -2.80
N PRO A 310 13.08 2.80 -2.64
CA PRO A 310 13.92 1.78 -3.23
C PRO A 310 13.56 0.37 -2.75
N VAL A 311 13.83 -0.62 -3.58
CA VAL A 311 13.73 -2.05 -3.23
C VAL A 311 15.11 -2.63 -3.02
N SER A 312 15.18 -3.84 -2.45
CA SER A 312 16.42 -4.62 -2.38
C SER A 312 16.30 -5.90 -3.18
N ILE A 313 17.35 -6.27 -3.90
CA ILE A 313 17.47 -7.64 -4.44
C ILE A 313 18.09 -8.51 -3.34
N VAL A 314 17.27 -9.43 -2.82
CA VAL A 314 17.66 -10.33 -1.75
C VAL A 314 18.03 -11.69 -2.34
N THR A 315 19.20 -12.17 -1.95
CA THR A 315 19.80 -13.44 -2.38
C THR A 315 20.33 -14.20 -1.17
N LYS A 316 20.94 -15.33 -1.38
CA LYS A 316 21.59 -16.08 -0.30
C LYS A 316 22.71 -15.29 0.41
N GLU A 317 23.28 -14.29 -0.25
CA GLU A 317 24.40 -13.51 0.29
C GLU A 317 23.97 -12.49 1.35
N ASN A 318 22.73 -11.95 1.26
CA ASN A 318 22.25 -10.90 2.15
C ASN A 318 20.94 -11.23 2.89
N ILE A 319 20.40 -12.45 2.74
CA ILE A 319 19.13 -12.85 3.38
C ILE A 319 19.17 -12.74 4.91
N ASP A 320 20.34 -12.85 5.54
CA ASP A 320 20.48 -12.78 6.99
C ASP A 320 20.05 -11.42 7.56
N GLU A 321 20.11 -10.35 6.79
CA GLU A 321 19.65 -9.01 7.17
C GLU A 321 18.12 -8.92 7.34
N TYR A 322 17.37 -9.85 6.72
CA TYR A 322 15.91 -9.83 6.67
C TYR A 322 15.25 -10.86 7.58
N ARG A 323 15.98 -11.88 8.05
CA ARG A 323 15.41 -13.04 8.77
C ARG A 323 14.62 -12.65 10.01
N ASP A 324 15.05 -11.63 10.74
CA ASP A 324 14.41 -11.23 12.00
C ASP A 324 13.00 -10.72 11.81
N SER A 325 12.69 -10.17 10.65
CA SER A 325 11.36 -9.70 10.30
C SER A 325 10.35 -10.82 9.98
N PHE A 326 10.82 -12.06 9.77
CA PHE A 326 9.99 -13.21 9.37
C PHE A 326 9.98 -14.35 10.38
N LYS A 327 10.33 -14.09 11.64
CA LYS A 327 10.35 -15.07 12.75
C LYS A 327 9.00 -15.35 13.36
#